data_c5d0a41468496b777a74fdec3f7eb881
#
_entry.id   c5d0a41468496b777a74fdec3f7eb881
#
_cell.length_a   1.000
_cell.length_b   1.000
_cell.length_c   1.000
_cell.angle_alpha   90.00
_cell.angle_beta   90.00
_cell.angle_gamma   90.00
#
_symmetry.space_group_name_H-M   'P 1'
#
loop_
_entity.id
_entity.type
_entity.pdbx_description
1 polymer ?
#
loop_
_entity_poly.entity_id
_entity_poly.type
_entity_poly.pdbx_seq_one_letter_code
_entity_poly.pdbx_strand_id
1 'polypeptide(L)'
;GHLIGMLRSPAFLLLSAAMILLQIVSGINQHIPAYGISIGLTLTQAAWVVTARMIGASVGKLAIGSTLDRVRPQFAITLFAAIGTTGWFSLLFGANMEVAITASFLAGIGQCLLMIALPWSIRRVFPGDDYARALSVINATGQLTVAIATTVHGLIFDMTGGYGASLTLNVLLYVLAAIAIITVAHGHTQSFQHPNGD
;
A
#
# COMPACT_ATOMS: atom_id res chain seq x y z
N GLY A 1 -16.59 -26.30 7.78
CA GLY A 1 -16.06 -25.51 8.94
C GLY A 1 -14.71 -24.82 8.70
N HIS A 2 -13.78 -25.42 7.94
CA HIS A 2 -12.41 -24.90 7.78
C HIS A 2 -12.36 -23.50 7.12
N LEU A 3 -13.10 -23.30 6.04
CA LEU A 3 -13.15 -22.01 5.34
C LEU A 3 -13.67 -20.88 6.24
N ILE A 4 -14.72 -21.14 7.01
CA ILE A 4 -15.29 -20.13 7.93
C ILE A 4 -14.29 -19.78 9.04
N GLY A 5 -13.54 -20.78 9.55
CA GLY A 5 -12.47 -20.55 10.52
C GLY A 5 -11.35 -19.67 9.96
N MET A 6 -10.93 -19.92 8.73
CA MET A 6 -9.94 -19.14 8.01
C MET A 6 -10.41 -17.66 7.86
N LEU A 7 -11.62 -17.44 7.36
CA LEU A 7 -12.19 -16.11 7.13
C LEU A 7 -12.37 -15.29 8.42
N ARG A 8 -12.51 -15.95 9.57
CA ARG A 8 -12.65 -15.33 10.89
C ARG A 8 -11.31 -15.16 11.63
N SER A 9 -10.23 -15.68 11.07
CA SER A 9 -8.92 -15.55 11.72
C SER A 9 -8.47 -14.09 11.77
N PRO A 10 -7.84 -13.65 12.88
CA PRO A 10 -7.33 -12.28 13.01
C PRO A 10 -6.38 -11.89 11.87
N ALA A 11 -5.54 -12.83 11.43
CA ALA A 11 -4.61 -12.61 10.34
C ALA A 11 -5.33 -12.34 9.00
N PHE A 12 -6.39 -13.10 8.70
CA PHE A 12 -7.20 -12.88 7.50
C PHE A 12 -7.88 -11.51 7.53
N LEU A 13 -8.44 -11.12 8.69
CA LEU A 13 -9.11 -9.83 8.85
C LEU A 13 -8.12 -8.66 8.72
N LEU A 14 -6.93 -8.77 9.31
CA LEU A 14 -5.88 -7.75 9.19
C LEU A 14 -5.38 -7.61 7.76
N LEU A 15 -5.15 -8.71 7.05
CA LEU A 15 -4.70 -8.66 5.65
C LEU A 15 -5.79 -8.14 4.72
N SER A 16 -7.06 -8.47 4.97
CA SER A 16 -8.20 -7.90 4.25
C SER A 16 -8.34 -6.39 4.51
N ALA A 17 -8.18 -5.95 5.75
CA ALA A 17 -8.16 -4.53 6.10
C ALA A 17 -7.00 -3.82 5.41
N ALA A 18 -5.80 -4.38 5.41
CA ALA A 18 -4.64 -3.82 4.71
C ALA A 18 -4.90 -3.68 3.20
N MET A 19 -5.53 -4.69 2.57
CA MET A 19 -5.94 -4.61 1.16
C MET A 19 -6.88 -3.42 0.92
N ILE A 20 -7.93 -3.29 1.71
CA ILE A 20 -8.91 -2.19 1.59
C ILE A 20 -8.21 -0.83 1.75
N LEU A 21 -7.42 -0.66 2.79
CA LEU A 21 -6.71 0.59 3.07
C LEU A 21 -5.76 0.96 1.93
N LEU A 22 -4.96 0.02 1.43
CA LEU A 22 -4.02 0.26 0.33
C LEU A 22 -4.73 0.52 -1.01
N GLN A 23 -5.90 -0.06 -1.23
CA GLN A 23 -6.71 0.23 -2.43
C GLN A 23 -7.34 1.63 -2.36
N ILE A 24 -7.77 2.09 -1.19
CA ILE A 24 -8.21 3.49 -1.01
C ILE A 24 -7.04 4.44 -1.31
N VAL A 25 -5.86 4.18 -0.76
CA VAL A 25 -4.63 4.95 -1.05
C VAL A 25 -4.35 4.97 -2.56
N SER A 26 -4.49 3.84 -3.24
CA SER A 26 -4.27 3.74 -4.69
C SER A 26 -5.28 4.52 -5.53
N GLY A 27 -6.47 4.79 -5.00
CA GLY A 27 -7.51 5.55 -5.69
C GLY A 27 -7.08 6.95 -6.11
N ILE A 28 -6.15 7.58 -5.39
CA ILE A 28 -5.60 8.89 -5.75
C ILE A 28 -4.77 8.89 -7.05
N ASN A 29 -4.35 7.71 -7.53
CA ASN A 29 -3.50 7.62 -8.73
C ASN A 29 -4.13 8.29 -9.94
N GLN A 30 -5.46 8.23 -10.06
CA GLN A 30 -6.20 8.88 -11.13
C GLN A 30 -6.22 10.42 -10.98
N HIS A 31 -5.96 10.92 -9.79
CA HIS A 31 -5.95 12.35 -9.45
C HIS A 31 -4.54 12.97 -9.48
N ILE A 32 -3.47 12.19 -9.64
CA ILE A 32 -2.10 12.71 -9.65
C ILE A 32 -1.86 13.78 -10.74
N PRO A 33 -2.37 13.63 -11.98
CA PRO A 33 -2.25 14.70 -12.96
C PRO A 33 -2.93 16.01 -12.51
N ALA A 34 -4.15 15.90 -11.97
CA ALA A 34 -4.90 17.05 -11.47
C ALA A 34 -4.22 17.67 -10.23
N TYR A 35 -3.63 16.85 -9.35
CA TYR A 35 -2.79 17.33 -8.26
C TYR A 35 -1.62 18.18 -8.80
N GLY A 36 -0.88 17.69 -9.79
CA GLY A 36 0.22 18.42 -10.39
C GLY A 36 -0.21 19.79 -10.91
N ILE A 37 -1.34 19.85 -11.62
CA ILE A 37 -1.90 21.12 -12.11
C ILE A 37 -2.31 22.03 -10.95
N SER A 38 -2.88 21.48 -9.88
CA SER A 38 -3.33 22.26 -8.71
C SER A 38 -2.19 22.96 -7.96
N ILE A 39 -0.97 22.44 -8.05
CA ILE A 39 0.25 23.05 -7.50
C ILE A 39 1.00 23.94 -8.52
N GLY A 40 0.37 24.24 -9.66
CA GLY A 40 0.90 25.17 -10.67
C GLY A 40 1.79 24.54 -11.74
N LEU A 41 1.85 23.20 -11.84
CA LEU A 41 2.59 22.52 -12.89
C LEU A 41 1.83 22.56 -14.23
N THR A 42 2.58 22.60 -15.33
CA THR A 42 2.02 22.35 -16.67
C THR A 42 1.57 20.90 -16.81
N LEU A 43 0.73 20.62 -17.80
CA LEU A 43 0.28 19.24 -18.08
C LEU A 43 1.45 18.29 -18.32
N THR A 44 2.48 18.74 -19.05
CA THR A 44 3.70 17.95 -19.30
C THR A 44 4.47 17.68 -18.00
N GLN A 45 4.60 18.66 -17.13
CA GLN A 45 5.26 18.48 -15.84
C GLN A 45 4.48 17.54 -14.92
N ALA A 46 3.16 17.66 -14.90
CA ALA A 46 2.29 16.74 -14.17
C ALA A 46 2.40 15.29 -14.69
N ALA A 47 2.57 15.11 -16.00
CA ALA A 47 2.83 13.80 -16.58
C ALA A 47 4.16 13.19 -16.10
N TRP A 48 5.19 14.00 -15.89
CA TRP A 48 6.46 13.53 -15.30
C TRP A 48 6.29 13.06 -13.86
N VAL A 49 5.43 13.69 -13.07
CA VAL A 49 5.09 13.23 -11.71
C VAL A 49 4.46 11.84 -11.73
N VAL A 50 3.55 11.58 -12.68
CA VAL A 50 2.96 10.25 -12.89
C VAL A 50 4.02 9.24 -13.30
N THR A 51 4.88 9.61 -14.26
CA THR A 51 5.96 8.74 -14.76
C THR A 51 6.92 8.35 -13.62
N ALA A 52 7.32 9.31 -12.79
CA ALA A 52 8.19 9.07 -11.65
C ALA A 52 7.55 8.06 -10.67
N ARG A 53 6.24 8.18 -10.41
CA ARG A 53 5.50 7.23 -9.59
C ARG A 53 5.51 5.82 -10.17
N MET A 54 5.30 5.67 -11.47
CA MET A 54 5.30 4.37 -12.15
C MET A 54 6.69 3.72 -12.11
N ILE A 55 7.75 4.51 -12.32
CA ILE A 55 9.13 4.04 -12.20
C ILE A 55 9.42 3.61 -10.76
N GLY A 56 9.03 4.43 -9.77
CA GLY A 56 9.14 4.09 -8.36
C GLY A 56 8.43 2.79 -8.01
N ALA A 57 7.22 2.57 -8.51
CA ALA A 57 6.47 1.34 -8.31
C ALA A 57 7.21 0.11 -8.87
N SER A 58 7.83 0.23 -10.03
CA SER A 58 8.61 -0.85 -10.64
C SER A 58 9.87 -1.15 -9.82
N VAL A 59 10.61 -0.11 -9.43
CA VAL A 59 11.80 -0.22 -8.56
C VAL A 59 11.43 -0.87 -7.22
N GLY A 60 10.33 -0.42 -6.59
CA GLY A 60 9.87 -0.94 -5.31
C GLY A 60 9.54 -2.43 -5.37
N LYS A 61 8.87 -2.89 -6.42
CA LYS A 61 8.51 -4.31 -6.59
C LYS A 61 9.77 -5.20 -6.70
N LEU A 62 10.75 -4.78 -7.51
CA LEU A 62 12.00 -5.51 -7.68
C LEU A 62 12.83 -5.50 -6.39
N ALA A 63 12.95 -4.34 -5.76
CA ALA A 63 13.76 -4.16 -4.58
C ALA A 63 13.21 -4.92 -3.37
N ILE A 64 11.89 -4.86 -3.10
CA ILE A 64 11.30 -5.56 -1.95
C ILE A 64 11.39 -7.09 -2.11
N GLY A 65 11.20 -7.61 -3.33
CA GLY A 65 11.32 -9.04 -3.60
C GLY A 65 12.68 -9.56 -3.20
N SER A 66 13.75 -8.93 -3.69
CA SER A 66 15.12 -9.32 -3.36
C SER A 66 15.48 -9.08 -1.88
N THR A 67 14.85 -8.10 -1.23
CA THR A 67 15.09 -7.78 0.18
C THR A 67 14.42 -8.81 1.09
N LEU A 68 13.18 -9.23 0.78
CA LEU A 68 12.46 -10.25 1.54
C LEU A 68 13.19 -11.60 1.58
N ASP A 69 14.00 -11.90 0.54
CA ASP A 69 14.79 -13.13 0.47
C ASP A 69 16.08 -13.07 1.32
N ARG A 70 16.53 -11.88 1.70
CA ARG A 70 17.85 -11.67 2.34
C ARG A 70 17.79 -11.23 3.78
N VAL A 71 16.71 -10.57 4.21
CA VAL A 71 16.57 -10.02 5.55
C VAL A 71 15.26 -10.46 6.20
N ARG A 72 15.12 -10.17 7.51
CA ARG A 72 13.88 -10.48 8.22
C ARG A 72 12.71 -9.72 7.57
N PRO A 73 11.58 -10.40 7.30
CA PRO A 73 10.43 -9.78 6.60
C PRO A 73 9.92 -8.50 7.26
N GLN A 74 9.89 -8.46 8.59
CA GLN A 74 9.45 -7.27 9.32
C GLN A 74 10.32 -6.04 9.00
N PHE A 75 11.64 -6.25 8.92
CA PHE A 75 12.58 -5.17 8.58
C PHE A 75 12.37 -4.70 7.14
N ALA A 76 12.25 -5.63 6.19
CA ALA A 76 12.00 -5.30 4.79
C ALA A 76 10.70 -4.50 4.63
N ILE A 77 9.60 -5.00 5.19
CA ILE A 77 8.29 -4.35 5.09
C ILE A 77 8.32 -2.97 5.76
N THR A 78 8.94 -2.85 6.94
CA THR A 78 9.06 -1.57 7.66
C THR A 78 9.88 -0.56 6.87
N LEU A 79 10.99 -0.97 6.26
CA LEU A 79 11.83 -0.10 5.45
C LEU A 79 11.04 0.47 4.25
N PHE A 80 10.38 -0.39 3.48
CA PHE A 80 9.62 0.05 2.32
C PHE A 80 8.36 0.83 2.72
N ALA A 81 7.75 0.51 3.85
CA ALA A 81 6.66 1.30 4.43
C ALA A 81 7.13 2.71 4.81
N ALA A 82 8.30 2.84 5.41
CA ALA A 82 8.88 4.14 5.76
C ALA A 82 9.16 4.98 4.50
N ILE A 83 9.72 4.37 3.44
CA ILE A 83 9.97 5.05 2.17
C ILE A 83 8.64 5.54 1.56
N GLY A 84 7.63 4.68 1.49
CA GLY A 84 6.31 5.04 0.95
C GLY A 84 5.61 6.12 1.78
N THR A 85 5.67 6.04 3.10
CA THR A 85 5.12 7.06 4.01
C THR A 85 5.80 8.41 3.80
N THR A 86 7.13 8.43 3.68
CA THR A 86 7.89 9.65 3.37
C THR A 86 7.45 10.24 2.04
N GLY A 87 7.23 9.40 1.02
CA GLY A 87 6.74 9.85 -0.28
C GLY A 87 5.36 10.50 -0.18
N TRP A 88 4.38 9.84 0.45
CA TRP A 88 3.05 10.38 0.64
C TRP A 88 3.03 11.66 1.48
N PHE A 89 3.83 11.70 2.55
CA PHE A 89 3.95 12.88 3.40
C PHE A 89 4.58 14.06 2.65
N SER A 90 5.62 13.81 1.85
CA SER A 90 6.29 14.86 1.08
C SER A 90 5.41 15.46 -0.01
N LEU A 91 4.44 14.71 -0.55
CA LEU A 91 3.45 15.25 -1.50
C LEU A 91 2.57 16.35 -0.89
N LEU A 92 2.37 16.36 0.42
CA LEU A 92 1.66 17.45 1.12
C LEU A 92 2.38 18.79 0.98
N PHE A 93 3.70 18.76 0.81
CA PHE A 93 4.56 19.94 0.68
C PHE A 93 5.05 20.15 -0.76
N GLY A 94 4.39 19.54 -1.73
CA GLY A 94 4.72 19.66 -3.14
C GLY A 94 4.46 21.09 -3.64
N ALA A 95 5.49 21.94 -3.51
CA ALA A 95 5.43 23.34 -3.93
C ALA A 95 6.02 23.57 -5.33
N ASN A 96 6.77 22.60 -5.86
CA ASN A 96 7.43 22.66 -7.15
C ASN A 96 7.60 21.26 -7.78
N MET A 97 8.01 21.25 -9.04
CA MET A 97 8.16 20.04 -9.84
C MET A 97 9.14 19.03 -9.21
N GLU A 98 10.27 19.47 -8.68
CA GLU A 98 11.32 18.59 -8.16
C GLU A 98 10.82 17.83 -6.92
N VAL A 99 10.20 18.53 -5.99
CA VAL A 99 9.59 17.92 -4.80
C VAL A 99 8.47 16.96 -5.18
N ALA A 100 7.59 17.36 -6.11
CA ALA A 100 6.48 16.52 -6.57
C ALA A 100 6.98 15.23 -7.24
N ILE A 101 7.99 15.30 -8.10
CA ILE A 101 8.60 14.14 -8.77
C ILE A 101 9.25 13.21 -7.74
N THR A 102 10.10 13.74 -6.86
CA THR A 102 10.80 12.94 -5.86
C THR A 102 9.83 12.27 -4.89
N ALA A 103 8.86 13.02 -4.37
CA ALA A 103 7.84 12.51 -3.48
C ALA A 103 6.97 11.43 -4.16
N SER A 104 6.58 11.66 -5.40
CA SER A 104 5.78 10.71 -6.18
C SER A 104 6.56 9.42 -6.48
N PHE A 105 7.85 9.51 -6.76
CA PHE A 105 8.74 8.35 -6.92
C PHE A 105 8.82 7.52 -5.63
N LEU A 106 9.04 8.16 -4.47
CA LEU A 106 9.07 7.47 -3.18
C LEU A 106 7.73 6.84 -2.82
N ALA A 107 6.62 7.55 -3.05
CA ALA A 107 5.27 6.99 -2.87
C ALA A 107 5.02 5.81 -3.82
N GLY A 108 5.57 5.87 -5.03
CA GLY A 108 5.58 4.76 -5.99
C GLY A 108 6.30 3.53 -5.45
N ILE A 109 7.51 3.69 -4.90
CA ILE A 109 8.24 2.60 -4.24
C ILE A 109 7.37 1.93 -3.18
N GLY A 110 6.64 2.71 -2.39
CA GLY A 110 5.73 2.20 -1.36
C GLY A 110 4.57 1.35 -1.88
N GLN A 111 4.25 1.40 -3.18
CA GLN A 111 3.21 0.55 -3.78
C GLN A 111 3.56 -0.95 -3.72
N CYS A 112 4.81 -1.30 -3.48
CA CYS A 112 5.23 -2.68 -3.28
C CYS A 112 4.55 -3.36 -2.09
N LEU A 113 4.04 -2.62 -1.09
CA LEU A 113 3.27 -3.19 0.00
C LEU A 113 2.00 -3.88 -0.50
N LEU A 114 1.28 -3.23 -1.41
CA LEU A 114 0.06 -3.80 -2.01
C LEU A 114 0.38 -4.96 -2.95
N MET A 115 1.40 -4.80 -3.79
CA MET A 115 1.65 -5.70 -4.92
C MET A 115 2.52 -6.91 -4.56
N ILE A 116 3.38 -6.80 -3.56
CA ILE A 116 4.34 -7.86 -3.18
C ILE A 116 4.19 -8.25 -1.72
N ALA A 117 4.29 -7.31 -0.76
CA ALA A 117 4.31 -7.64 0.66
C ALA A 117 3.00 -8.28 1.11
N LEU A 118 1.86 -7.80 0.63
CA LEU A 118 0.55 -8.32 1.01
C LEU A 118 0.32 -9.75 0.49
N PRO A 119 0.46 -10.07 -0.82
CA PRO A 119 0.37 -11.44 -1.32
C PRO A 119 1.40 -12.38 -0.68
N TRP A 120 2.61 -11.90 -0.44
CA TRP A 120 3.65 -12.65 0.26
C TRP A 120 3.21 -13.02 1.69
N SER A 121 2.63 -12.07 2.42
CA SER A 121 2.11 -12.30 3.78
C SER A 121 0.94 -13.29 3.77
N ILE A 122 0.02 -13.18 2.81
CA ILE A 122 -1.10 -14.12 2.65
C ILE A 122 -0.57 -15.54 2.44
N ARG A 123 0.42 -15.71 1.55
CA ARG A 123 1.01 -17.02 1.25
C ARG A 123 1.69 -17.64 2.48
N ARG A 124 2.27 -16.82 3.33
CA ARG A 124 2.97 -17.27 4.54
C ARG A 124 2.00 -17.71 5.64
N VAL A 125 0.87 -17.02 5.75
CA VAL A 125 -0.18 -17.31 6.74
C VAL A 125 -1.06 -18.48 6.32
N PHE A 126 -1.38 -18.56 5.03
CA PHE A 126 -2.29 -19.55 4.44
C PHE A 126 -1.56 -20.36 3.35
N PRO A 127 -0.75 -21.35 3.72
CA PRO A 127 -0.01 -22.15 2.75
C PRO A 127 -0.91 -23.14 1.99
N GLY A 128 -0.40 -23.63 0.87
CA GLY A 128 -1.09 -24.67 0.08
C GLY A 128 -2.38 -24.17 -0.58
N ASP A 129 -3.43 -24.97 -0.53
CA ASP A 129 -4.72 -24.67 -1.18
C ASP A 129 -5.45 -23.46 -0.54
N ASP A 130 -5.18 -23.19 0.73
CA ASP A 130 -5.77 -22.06 1.44
C ASP A 130 -5.24 -20.71 0.93
N TYR A 131 -4.02 -20.67 0.37
CA TYR A 131 -3.48 -19.47 -0.25
C TYR A 131 -4.36 -18.94 -1.38
N ALA A 132 -4.71 -19.82 -2.33
CA ALA A 132 -5.52 -19.43 -3.46
C ALA A 132 -6.91 -18.91 -3.03
N ARG A 133 -7.51 -19.57 -2.04
CA ARG A 133 -8.81 -19.15 -1.47
C ARG A 133 -8.74 -17.82 -0.76
N ALA A 134 -7.77 -17.66 0.15
CA ALA A 134 -7.55 -16.41 0.89
C ALA A 134 -7.25 -15.25 -0.06
N LEU A 135 -6.33 -15.45 -1.00
CA LEU A 135 -5.96 -14.43 -1.99
C LEU A 135 -7.15 -14.02 -2.85
N SER A 136 -7.97 -14.96 -3.31
CA SER A 136 -9.14 -14.67 -4.13
C SER A 136 -10.16 -13.80 -3.40
N VAL A 137 -10.46 -14.12 -2.14
CA VAL A 137 -11.42 -13.34 -1.34
C VAL A 137 -10.86 -11.94 -1.03
N ILE A 138 -9.58 -11.87 -0.62
CA ILE A 138 -8.93 -10.58 -0.33
C ILE A 138 -8.85 -9.71 -1.59
N ASN A 139 -8.48 -10.28 -2.74
CA ASN A 139 -8.47 -9.54 -4.00
C ASN A 139 -9.86 -9.08 -4.43
N ALA A 140 -10.90 -9.89 -4.23
CA ALA A 140 -12.27 -9.47 -4.53
C ALA A 140 -12.68 -8.25 -3.71
N THR A 141 -12.36 -8.21 -2.40
CA THR A 141 -12.60 -7.02 -1.56
C THR A 141 -11.81 -5.82 -2.06
N GLY A 142 -10.57 -6.04 -2.51
CA GLY A 142 -9.72 -5.01 -3.10
C GLY A 142 -10.31 -4.42 -4.38
N GLN A 143 -10.81 -5.25 -5.29
CA GLN A 143 -11.44 -4.78 -6.55
C GLN A 143 -12.71 -3.97 -6.29
N LEU A 144 -13.54 -4.37 -5.32
CA LEU A 144 -14.70 -3.59 -4.91
C LEU A 144 -14.28 -2.24 -4.31
N THR A 145 -13.20 -2.22 -3.53
CA THR A 145 -12.69 -0.99 -2.92
C THR A 145 -12.15 -0.03 -3.97
N VAL A 146 -11.35 -0.51 -4.93
CA VAL A 146 -10.77 0.36 -5.96
C VAL A 146 -11.83 1.01 -6.84
N ALA A 147 -12.96 0.33 -7.06
CA ALA A 147 -14.08 0.86 -7.83
C ALA A 147 -14.66 2.15 -7.24
N ILE A 148 -14.62 2.29 -5.91
CA ILE A 148 -15.12 3.48 -5.19
C ILE A 148 -14.00 4.42 -4.73
N ALA A 149 -12.78 3.94 -4.59
CA ALA A 149 -11.67 4.70 -4.02
C ALA A 149 -11.38 6.00 -4.79
N THR A 150 -11.40 5.97 -6.12
CA THR A 150 -11.22 7.16 -6.95
C THR A 150 -12.32 8.20 -6.71
N THR A 151 -13.57 7.74 -6.58
CA THR A 151 -14.71 8.62 -6.28
C THR A 151 -14.58 9.25 -4.88
N VAL A 152 -14.09 8.49 -3.90
CA VAL A 152 -13.85 9.03 -2.54
C VAL A 152 -12.87 10.20 -2.58
N HIS A 153 -11.76 10.07 -3.30
CA HIS A 153 -10.80 11.18 -3.46
C HIS A 153 -11.38 12.36 -4.22
N GLY A 154 -12.21 12.12 -5.23
CA GLY A 154 -12.95 13.19 -5.94
C GLY A 154 -13.90 13.94 -5.01
N LEU A 155 -14.69 13.22 -4.21
CA LEU A 155 -15.60 13.84 -3.23
C LEU A 155 -14.85 14.66 -2.17
N ILE A 156 -13.72 14.16 -1.67
CA ILE A 156 -12.88 14.92 -0.72
C ILE A 156 -12.40 16.22 -1.38
N PHE A 157 -11.96 16.16 -2.63
CA PHE A 157 -11.55 17.35 -3.38
C PHE A 157 -12.71 18.34 -3.52
N ASP A 158 -13.90 17.89 -3.91
CA ASP A 158 -15.09 18.73 -4.07
C ASP A 158 -15.51 19.43 -2.77
N MET A 159 -15.33 18.73 -1.62
CA MET A 159 -15.66 19.27 -0.30
C MET A 159 -14.60 20.24 0.25
N THR A 160 -13.33 20.03 -0.08
CA THR A 160 -12.19 20.76 0.54
C THR A 160 -11.52 21.75 -0.40
N GLY A 161 -11.78 21.66 -1.70
CA GLY A 161 -11.19 22.53 -2.72
C GLY A 161 -9.72 22.20 -3.04
N GLY A 162 -9.18 21.06 -2.57
CA GLY A 162 -7.79 20.67 -2.81
C GLY A 162 -7.46 19.24 -2.46
N TYR A 163 -6.23 18.82 -2.76
CA TYR A 163 -5.77 17.45 -2.52
C TYR A 163 -5.14 17.24 -1.14
N GLY A 164 -4.96 18.27 -0.32
CA GLY A 164 -4.32 18.18 0.98
C GLY A 164 -5.00 17.16 1.92
N ALA A 165 -6.34 17.20 2.00
CA ALA A 165 -7.10 16.26 2.82
C ALA A 165 -6.98 14.82 2.30
N SER A 166 -7.03 14.60 0.97
CA SER A 166 -6.80 13.27 0.36
C SER A 166 -5.40 12.74 0.63
N LEU A 167 -4.38 13.58 0.53
CA LEU A 167 -2.99 13.19 0.81
C LEU A 167 -2.77 12.88 2.30
N THR A 168 -3.37 13.65 3.20
CA THR A 168 -3.34 13.37 4.65
C THR A 168 -4.01 12.04 4.95
N LEU A 169 -5.17 11.80 4.36
CA LEU A 169 -5.87 10.51 4.47
C LEU A 169 -4.97 9.37 3.98
N ASN A 170 -4.30 9.53 2.84
CA ASN A 170 -3.39 8.52 2.30
C ASN A 170 -2.22 8.20 3.24
N VAL A 171 -1.61 9.21 3.86
CA VAL A 171 -0.55 8.98 4.86
C VAL A 171 -1.06 8.12 6.00
N LEU A 172 -2.23 8.47 6.57
CA LEU A 172 -2.82 7.74 7.69
C LEU A 172 -3.19 6.30 7.31
N LEU A 173 -3.89 6.11 6.21
CA LEU A 173 -4.32 4.79 5.75
C LEU A 173 -3.14 3.89 5.36
N TYR A 174 -2.12 4.47 4.72
CA TYR A 174 -0.92 3.76 4.33
C TYR A 174 -0.14 3.25 5.55
N VAL A 175 0.03 4.09 6.58
CA VAL A 175 0.69 3.70 7.85
C VAL A 175 -0.11 2.61 8.56
N LEU A 176 -1.43 2.74 8.65
CA LEU A 176 -2.28 1.71 9.26
C LEU A 176 -2.19 0.37 8.52
N ALA A 177 -2.18 0.40 7.19
CA ALA A 177 -2.01 -0.81 6.38
C ALA A 177 -0.64 -1.46 6.60
N ALA A 178 0.42 -0.65 6.65
CA ALA A 178 1.77 -1.13 6.94
C ALA A 178 1.85 -1.78 8.33
N ILE A 179 1.26 -1.19 9.35
CA ILE A 179 1.19 -1.75 10.70
C ILE A 179 0.46 -3.09 10.69
N ALA A 180 -0.67 -3.21 9.98
CA ALA A 180 -1.41 -4.46 9.87
C ALA A 180 -0.56 -5.59 9.24
N ILE A 181 0.15 -5.30 8.14
CA ILE A 181 1.02 -6.28 7.47
C ILE A 181 2.20 -6.67 8.36
N ILE A 182 2.84 -5.71 9.02
CA ILE A 182 3.99 -5.94 9.92
C ILE A 182 3.55 -6.79 11.12
N THR A 183 2.39 -6.52 11.70
CA THR A 183 1.84 -7.28 12.83
C THR A 183 1.63 -8.75 12.46
N VAL A 184 1.06 -9.01 11.29
CA VAL A 184 0.87 -10.38 10.78
C VAL A 184 2.22 -11.05 10.53
N ALA A 185 3.18 -10.35 9.92
CA ALA A 185 4.51 -10.88 9.66
C ALA A 185 5.27 -11.22 10.96
N HIS A 186 5.09 -10.41 12.01
CA HIS A 186 5.72 -10.64 13.32
C HIS A 186 5.13 -11.84 14.04
N GLY A 187 3.81 -11.97 14.11
CA GLY A 187 3.11 -13.05 14.81
C GLY A 187 3.48 -14.43 14.27
N HIS A 188 3.66 -14.56 12.96
CA HIS A 188 4.04 -15.83 12.33
C HIS A 188 5.51 -16.22 12.52
N THR A 189 6.40 -15.28 12.77
CA THR A 189 7.81 -15.58 13.04
C THR A 189 8.00 -16.21 14.42
N GLN A 190 7.17 -15.85 15.40
CA GLN A 190 7.23 -16.44 16.75
C GLN A 190 6.70 -17.87 16.78
N SER A 191 5.68 -18.20 15.99
CA SER A 191 5.13 -19.56 15.93
C SER A 191 6.10 -20.60 15.37
N PHE A 192 7.08 -20.20 14.57
CA PHE A 192 8.13 -21.08 14.06
C PHE A 192 9.34 -21.23 15.00
N GLN A 193 9.50 -20.35 15.99
CA GLN A 193 10.60 -20.41 16.96
C GLN A 193 10.27 -21.25 18.20
N HIS A 194 9.01 -21.64 18.44
CA HIS A 194 8.59 -22.54 19.48
C HIS A 194 7.75 -23.69 18.91
N PRO A 195 8.38 -24.72 18.27
CA PRO A 195 7.66 -25.88 17.78
C PRO A 195 7.26 -26.88 18.87
N ASN A 196 7.69 -26.68 20.12
CA ASN A 196 7.42 -27.56 21.24
C ASN A 196 7.11 -26.74 22.50
N GLY A 197 5.87 -26.44 22.71
CA GLY A 197 5.30 -26.12 24.00
C GLY A 197 4.18 -27.09 24.26
N ASP A 198 4.53 -28.17 24.92
CA ASP A 198 3.78 -29.30 25.55
C ASP A 198 2.27 -29.34 25.38
#